data_84215b73dbdeb5a4bfe59d04c49dd649
#
_entry.id   84215b73dbdeb5a4bfe59d04c49dd649
#
_cell.length_a   1.000
_cell.length_b   1.000
_cell.length_c   1.000
_cell.angle_alpha   90.00
_cell.angle_beta   90.00
_cell.angle_gamma   90.00
#
_symmetry.space_group_name_H-M   'P 1'
#
loop_
_entity.id
_entity.type
_entity.pdbx_description
1 polymer ?
#
loop_
_entity_poly.entity_id
_entity_poly.type
_entity_poly.pdbx_seq_one_letter_code
_entity_poly.pdbx_strand_id
1 'polypeptide(L)'
;DTRREAYKTLLQALYANNRLSSKRYSFLDFKPGESYSVMMYDALYKVCSGGAVVVRYLANDDSEDNGFASSERDTIENICEVAKRYRNQVLTVICLPRECKKAKSLFYENLGTMTFVEIQEDFVDGEQAASFLKMLAKENKVRTDKALFAKLEIDKGYLAPDLRAIFDEWYNNKLKTAIYPQYKDLKIAKQEVVKATPKGSAYDELQDMIGLKEAKSVIQKALNYYKMQKLY
;
A
#
# COMPACT_ATOMS: atom_id res chain seq x y z
N ASP A 1 -1.64 -8.35 -3.56
CA ASP A 1 -1.92 -6.90 -3.51
C ASP A 1 -3.38 -6.66 -3.88
N THR A 2 -4.23 -6.57 -2.86
CA THR A 2 -5.69 -6.49 -2.98
C THR A 2 -6.14 -5.25 -3.78
N ARG A 3 -5.43 -4.12 -3.61
CA ARG A 3 -5.70 -2.89 -4.38
C ARG A 3 -5.52 -3.11 -5.88
N ARG A 4 -4.46 -3.84 -6.27
CA ARG A 4 -4.19 -4.14 -7.67
C ARG A 4 -5.27 -4.99 -8.30
N GLU A 5 -5.81 -5.94 -7.56
CA GLU A 5 -6.91 -6.78 -8.03
C GLU A 5 -8.20 -6.00 -8.15
N ALA A 6 -8.50 -5.12 -7.19
CA ALA A 6 -9.72 -4.30 -7.19
C ALA A 6 -9.84 -3.42 -8.44
N TYR A 7 -8.83 -2.58 -8.75
CA TYR A 7 -8.92 -1.75 -9.96
C TYR A 7 -8.79 -2.56 -11.24
N LYS A 8 -8.03 -3.67 -11.26
CA LYS A 8 -7.98 -4.55 -12.42
C LYS A 8 -9.34 -5.17 -12.72
N THR A 9 -10.04 -5.65 -11.70
CA THR A 9 -11.41 -6.18 -11.81
C THR A 9 -12.39 -5.10 -12.26
N LEU A 10 -12.31 -3.89 -11.68
CA LEU A 10 -13.10 -2.74 -12.08
C LEU A 10 -12.91 -2.41 -13.58
N LEU A 11 -11.66 -2.30 -14.02
CA LEU A 11 -11.35 -1.98 -15.41
C LEU A 11 -11.82 -3.08 -16.38
N GLN A 12 -11.70 -4.35 -15.99
CA GLN A 12 -12.22 -5.47 -16.78
C GLN A 12 -13.75 -5.43 -16.90
N ALA A 13 -14.45 -5.14 -15.80
CA ALA A 13 -15.90 -5.01 -15.78
C ALA A 13 -16.37 -3.83 -16.67
N LEU A 14 -15.71 -2.69 -16.57
CA LEU A 14 -16.03 -1.51 -17.38
C LEU A 14 -15.78 -1.76 -18.88
N TYR A 15 -14.69 -2.44 -19.22
CA TYR A 15 -14.41 -2.84 -20.59
C TYR A 15 -15.46 -3.82 -21.12
N ALA A 16 -15.83 -4.84 -20.35
CA ALA A 16 -16.85 -5.83 -20.73
C ALA A 16 -18.23 -5.19 -20.96
N ASN A 17 -18.51 -4.07 -20.28
CA ASN A 17 -19.75 -3.30 -20.44
C ASN A 17 -19.63 -2.15 -21.45
N ASN A 18 -18.63 -2.14 -22.30
CA ASN A 18 -18.39 -1.13 -23.33
C ASN A 18 -18.28 0.32 -22.78
N ARG A 19 -17.84 0.48 -21.52
CA ARG A 19 -17.57 1.79 -20.91
C ARG A 19 -16.14 2.27 -21.16
N LEU A 20 -15.25 1.34 -21.49
CA LEU A 20 -13.90 1.59 -21.98
C LEU A 20 -13.72 0.95 -23.34
N SER A 21 -13.05 1.63 -24.25
CA SER A 21 -12.74 1.11 -25.58
C SER A 21 -11.42 0.32 -25.62
N SER A 22 -10.61 0.43 -24.56
CA SER A 22 -9.32 -0.25 -24.42
C SER A 22 -9.13 -0.82 -23.01
N LYS A 23 -8.45 -1.96 -22.93
CA LYS A 23 -7.98 -2.54 -21.64
C LYS A 23 -6.69 -1.90 -21.14
N ARG A 24 -6.15 -0.94 -21.89
CA ARG A 24 -4.89 -0.28 -21.53
C ARG A 24 -5.08 0.58 -20.30
N TYR A 25 -4.16 0.45 -19.36
CA TYR A 25 -4.07 1.36 -18.22
C TYR A 25 -2.62 1.58 -17.82
N SER A 26 -2.35 2.71 -17.20
CA SER A 26 -1.04 3.05 -16.65
C SER A 26 -1.17 3.54 -15.23
N PHE A 27 -0.08 3.43 -14.48
CA PHE A 27 0.00 3.96 -13.12
C PHE A 27 0.67 5.32 -13.12
N LEU A 28 0.17 6.17 -12.24
CA LEU A 28 0.79 7.41 -11.85
C LEU A 28 0.94 7.37 -10.33
N ASP A 29 2.16 7.06 -9.91
CA ASP A 29 2.51 7.04 -8.49
C ASP A 29 3.04 8.41 -8.11
N PHE A 30 2.56 8.97 -7.02
CA PHE A 30 3.15 10.16 -6.44
C PHE A 30 3.27 10.02 -4.93
N LYS A 31 4.33 10.60 -4.41
CA LYS A 31 4.69 10.61 -2.99
C LYS A 31 4.73 12.03 -2.47
N PRO A 32 4.60 12.20 -1.15
CA PRO A 32 4.89 13.48 -0.53
C PRO A 32 6.25 14.04 -0.98
N GLY A 33 6.26 15.32 -1.40
CA GLY A 33 7.47 16.00 -1.87
C GLY A 33 7.89 15.72 -3.32
N GLU A 34 7.26 14.78 -4.03
CA GLU A 34 7.50 14.58 -5.46
C GLU A 34 6.58 15.48 -6.29
N SER A 35 7.17 16.14 -7.28
CA SER A 35 6.47 17.00 -8.23
C SER A 35 6.88 16.62 -9.65
N TYR A 36 5.91 16.45 -10.53
CA TYR A 36 6.14 16.18 -11.94
C TYR A 36 5.53 17.28 -12.81
N SER A 37 6.09 17.48 -13.99
CA SER A 37 5.57 18.48 -14.90
C SER A 37 4.20 18.09 -15.48
N VAL A 38 3.33 19.06 -15.73
CA VAL A 38 2.02 18.86 -16.38
C VAL A 38 2.17 18.14 -17.73
N MET A 39 3.27 18.41 -18.45
CA MET A 39 3.56 17.75 -19.74
C MET A 39 3.71 16.24 -19.60
N MET A 40 4.29 15.75 -18.50
CA MET A 40 4.44 14.31 -18.25
C MET A 40 3.08 13.65 -17.99
N TYR A 41 2.20 14.30 -17.23
CA TYR A 41 0.84 13.82 -17.01
C TYR A 41 0.04 13.82 -18.33
N ASP A 42 0.13 14.87 -19.11
CA ASP A 42 -0.54 14.99 -20.41
C ASP A 42 -0.11 13.87 -21.37
N ALA A 43 1.18 13.59 -21.45
CA ALA A 43 1.71 12.48 -22.26
C ALA A 43 1.17 11.11 -21.80
N LEU A 44 1.11 10.88 -20.49
CA LEU A 44 0.58 9.64 -19.91
C LEU A 44 -0.91 9.45 -20.28
N TYR A 45 -1.71 10.50 -20.12
CA TYR A 45 -3.14 10.45 -20.45
C TYR A 45 -3.38 10.22 -21.94
N LYS A 46 -2.60 10.84 -22.82
CA LYS A 46 -2.68 10.61 -24.28
C LYS A 46 -2.45 9.13 -24.64
N VAL A 47 -1.43 8.51 -24.04
CA VAL A 47 -1.14 7.08 -24.27
C VAL A 47 -2.28 6.17 -23.78
N CYS A 48 -2.99 6.58 -22.74
CA CYS A 48 -4.09 5.83 -22.14
C CYS A 48 -5.46 6.14 -22.75
N SER A 49 -5.54 6.84 -23.88
CA SER A 49 -6.81 7.16 -24.53
C SER A 49 -7.66 5.91 -24.77
N GLY A 50 -8.94 5.98 -24.42
CA GLY A 50 -9.90 4.88 -24.46
C GLY A 50 -9.78 3.90 -23.29
N GLY A 51 -8.77 4.03 -22.44
CA GLY A 51 -8.51 3.20 -21.27
C GLY A 51 -8.53 3.97 -19.96
N ALA A 52 -7.56 3.72 -19.08
CA ALA A 52 -7.54 4.32 -17.75
C ALA A 52 -6.15 4.76 -17.29
N VAL A 53 -6.12 5.76 -16.40
CA VAL A 53 -4.96 6.13 -15.59
C VAL A 53 -5.31 5.88 -14.12
N VAL A 54 -4.47 5.10 -13.42
CA VAL A 54 -4.62 4.80 -12.00
C VAL A 54 -3.61 5.65 -11.23
N VAL A 55 -4.10 6.68 -10.57
CA VAL A 55 -3.33 7.60 -9.72
C VAL A 55 -3.24 6.98 -8.33
N ARG A 56 -2.03 6.71 -7.84
CA ARG A 56 -1.81 6.15 -6.50
C ARG A 56 -1.04 7.13 -5.63
N TYR A 57 -1.64 7.55 -4.54
CA TYR A 57 -0.96 8.32 -3.52
C TYR A 57 -0.23 7.38 -2.55
N LEU A 58 1.08 7.50 -2.49
CA LEU A 58 1.95 6.68 -1.64
C LEU A 58 2.40 7.52 -0.44
N ALA A 59 1.48 7.74 0.52
CA ALA A 59 1.83 8.38 1.78
C ALA A 59 2.73 7.47 2.62
N ASN A 60 3.71 8.07 3.34
CA ASN A 60 4.41 7.38 4.41
C ASN A 60 3.56 7.48 5.68
N ASP A 61 3.54 6.42 6.51
CA ASP A 61 2.74 6.35 7.74
C ASP A 61 3.03 7.49 8.74
N ASP A 62 4.20 8.13 8.64
CA ASP A 62 4.63 9.23 9.54
C ASP A 62 4.15 10.63 9.12
N SER A 63 3.36 10.76 8.07
CA SER A 63 3.03 12.08 7.48
C SER A 63 1.72 12.71 7.98
N GLU A 64 1.06 12.15 9.00
CA GLU A 64 -0.24 12.65 9.44
C GLU A 64 -0.24 14.08 10.03
N ASP A 65 0.88 14.57 10.56
CA ASP A 65 0.94 15.83 11.30
C ASP A 65 1.60 17.00 10.55
N ASN A 66 2.39 16.72 9.53
CA ASN A 66 2.99 17.77 8.72
C ASN A 66 2.05 18.16 7.60
N GLY A 67 1.60 19.42 7.59
CA GLY A 67 0.73 19.95 6.56
C GLY A 67 1.24 19.63 5.15
N PHE A 68 0.33 19.43 4.19
CA PHE A 68 0.69 19.25 2.79
C PHE A 68 1.69 20.30 2.36
N ALA A 69 2.85 19.89 1.88
CA ALA A 69 3.79 20.80 1.26
C ALA A 69 3.14 21.43 0.01
N SER A 70 3.54 22.65 -0.34
CA SER A 70 3.02 23.34 -1.54
C SER A 70 3.18 22.47 -2.79
N SER A 71 4.28 21.74 -2.91
CA SER A 71 4.56 20.81 -4.01
C SER A 71 3.55 19.67 -4.16
N GLU A 72 2.98 19.18 -3.06
CA GLU A 72 1.94 18.13 -3.11
C GLU A 72 0.61 18.70 -3.58
N ARG A 73 0.27 19.92 -3.11
CA ARG A 73 -0.91 20.62 -3.58
C ARG A 73 -0.83 20.87 -5.07
N ASP A 74 0.27 21.42 -5.56
CA ASP A 74 0.51 21.71 -6.97
C ASP A 74 0.44 20.42 -7.81
N THR A 75 0.97 19.31 -7.28
CA THR A 75 0.90 17.99 -7.93
C THR A 75 -0.54 17.51 -8.08
N ILE A 76 -1.36 17.59 -7.01
CA ILE A 76 -2.77 17.20 -7.06
C ILE A 76 -3.55 18.11 -8.02
N GLU A 77 -3.31 19.41 -7.98
CA GLU A 77 -3.94 20.38 -8.90
C GLU A 77 -3.62 20.06 -10.36
N ASN A 78 -2.35 19.81 -10.67
CA ASN A 78 -1.90 19.43 -12.01
C ASN A 78 -2.53 18.12 -12.49
N ILE A 79 -2.59 17.10 -11.64
CA ILE A 79 -3.25 15.83 -11.96
C ILE A 79 -4.73 16.07 -12.24
N CYS A 80 -5.43 16.85 -11.42
CA CYS A 80 -6.84 17.16 -11.59
C CYS A 80 -7.11 17.96 -12.86
N GLU A 81 -6.24 18.91 -13.21
CA GLU A 81 -6.35 19.68 -14.46
C GLU A 81 -6.28 18.76 -15.69
N VAL A 82 -5.28 17.88 -15.73
CA VAL A 82 -5.14 16.93 -16.82
C VAL A 82 -6.29 15.92 -16.85
N ALA A 83 -6.72 15.40 -15.70
CA ALA A 83 -7.88 14.51 -15.61
C ALA A 83 -9.16 15.16 -16.18
N LYS A 84 -9.41 16.44 -15.87
CA LYS A 84 -10.53 17.20 -16.45
C LYS A 84 -10.42 17.34 -17.96
N ARG A 85 -9.22 17.61 -18.47
CA ARG A 85 -8.95 17.76 -19.91
C ARG A 85 -9.28 16.48 -20.68
N TYR A 86 -8.93 15.32 -20.11
CA TYR A 86 -9.10 14.02 -20.77
C TYR A 86 -10.35 13.24 -20.30
N ARG A 87 -11.25 13.85 -19.55
CA ARG A 87 -12.41 13.19 -18.89
C ARG A 87 -13.30 12.35 -19.83
N ASN A 88 -13.36 12.72 -21.10
CA ASN A 88 -14.18 12.01 -22.09
C ASN A 88 -13.43 10.90 -22.83
N GLN A 89 -12.12 10.77 -22.61
CA GLN A 89 -11.25 9.84 -23.32
C GLN A 89 -10.56 8.84 -22.40
N VAL A 90 -10.32 9.22 -21.14
CA VAL A 90 -9.56 8.44 -20.18
C VAL A 90 -10.30 8.38 -18.86
N LEU A 91 -10.50 7.17 -18.34
CA LEU A 91 -10.98 6.99 -16.99
C LEU A 91 -9.84 7.26 -15.99
N THR A 92 -10.07 8.15 -15.06
CA THR A 92 -9.14 8.37 -13.95
C THR A 92 -9.63 7.61 -12.71
N VAL A 93 -8.78 6.73 -12.16
CA VAL A 93 -9.02 6.02 -10.91
C VAL A 93 -8.03 6.54 -9.88
N ILE A 94 -8.52 7.16 -8.81
CA ILE A 94 -7.68 7.73 -7.74
C ILE A 94 -7.70 6.78 -6.55
N CYS A 95 -6.53 6.29 -6.15
CA CYS A 95 -6.35 5.40 -5.01
C CYS A 95 -5.67 6.16 -3.88
N LEU A 96 -6.40 6.37 -2.79
CA LEU A 96 -5.93 7.08 -1.59
C LEU A 96 -5.98 6.13 -0.39
N PRO A 97 -5.02 6.21 0.55
CA PRO A 97 -5.19 5.63 1.87
C PRO A 97 -6.40 6.26 2.59
N ARG A 98 -7.10 5.47 3.41
CA ARG A 98 -8.31 5.92 4.10
C ARG A 98 -8.04 7.10 5.05
N GLU A 99 -6.86 7.11 5.62
CA GLU A 99 -6.37 8.08 6.60
C GLU A 99 -6.07 9.44 5.96
N CYS A 100 -5.77 9.48 4.67
CA CYS A 100 -5.35 10.71 3.96
C CYS A 100 -6.52 11.65 3.64
N LYS A 101 -7.19 12.17 4.68
CA LYS A 101 -8.35 13.08 4.55
C LYS A 101 -8.00 14.37 3.81
N LYS A 102 -6.80 14.92 4.03
CA LYS A 102 -6.35 16.16 3.37
C LYS A 102 -6.21 15.99 1.87
N ALA A 103 -5.53 14.91 1.42
CA ALA A 103 -5.41 14.60 -0.02
C ALA A 103 -6.79 14.42 -0.65
N LYS A 104 -7.67 13.70 0.04
CA LYS A 104 -9.05 13.51 -0.39
C LYS A 104 -9.77 14.84 -0.60
N SER A 105 -9.73 15.76 0.39
CA SER A 105 -10.34 17.09 0.26
C SER A 105 -9.79 17.86 -0.93
N LEU A 106 -8.48 17.86 -1.16
CA LEU A 106 -7.86 18.53 -2.29
C LEU A 106 -8.32 17.99 -3.64
N PHE A 107 -8.45 16.65 -3.77
CA PHE A 107 -9.02 16.06 -4.98
C PHE A 107 -10.48 16.49 -5.19
N TYR A 108 -11.30 16.51 -4.12
CA TYR A 108 -12.69 16.94 -4.21
C TYR A 108 -12.80 18.43 -4.61
N GLU A 109 -12.02 19.30 -4.00
CA GLU A 109 -11.98 20.73 -4.34
C GLU A 109 -11.60 20.95 -5.80
N ASN A 110 -10.52 20.27 -6.24
CA ASN A 110 -10.00 20.45 -7.59
C ASN A 110 -10.84 19.75 -8.66
N LEU A 111 -11.47 18.62 -8.38
CA LEU A 111 -12.35 17.92 -9.33
C LEU A 111 -13.77 18.47 -9.39
N GLY A 112 -14.19 19.26 -8.45
CA GLY A 112 -15.52 19.81 -8.10
C GLY A 112 -16.65 19.79 -9.14
N THR A 113 -16.34 19.93 -10.43
CA THR A 113 -17.33 19.90 -11.52
C THR A 113 -17.45 18.53 -12.20
N MET A 114 -16.62 17.56 -11.82
CA MET A 114 -16.67 16.20 -12.37
C MET A 114 -17.52 15.30 -11.50
N THR A 115 -18.30 14.44 -12.14
CA THR A 115 -18.98 13.35 -11.44
C THR A 115 -17.97 12.24 -11.16
N PHE A 116 -17.84 11.85 -9.91
CA PHE A 116 -17.03 10.71 -9.49
C PHE A 116 -17.79 9.81 -8.51
N VAL A 117 -17.39 8.55 -8.46
CA VAL A 117 -17.94 7.54 -7.55
C VAL A 117 -16.85 7.15 -6.56
N GLU A 118 -17.16 7.26 -5.29
CA GLU A 118 -16.28 6.78 -4.23
C GLU A 118 -16.58 5.32 -3.96
N ILE A 119 -15.52 4.49 -3.97
CA ILE A 119 -15.57 3.08 -3.60
C ILE A 119 -14.68 2.89 -2.39
N GLN A 120 -15.25 2.40 -1.30
CA GLN A 120 -14.52 2.06 -0.09
C GLN A 120 -14.56 0.55 0.11
N GLU A 121 -13.49 0.01 0.68
CA GLU A 121 -13.50 -1.38 1.14
C GLU A 121 -14.27 -1.45 2.45
N ASP A 122 -15.31 -2.25 2.48
CA ASP A 122 -16.11 -2.50 3.68
C ASP A 122 -15.51 -3.65 4.49
N PHE A 123 -15.68 -3.57 5.80
CA PHE A 123 -15.41 -4.72 6.66
C PHE A 123 -16.44 -5.82 6.38
N VAL A 124 -15.94 -7.02 6.20
CA VAL A 124 -16.78 -8.20 6.06
C VAL A 124 -16.94 -8.90 7.41
N ASP A 125 -18.13 -9.41 7.64
CA ASP A 125 -18.47 -10.18 8.84
C ASP A 125 -17.95 -11.62 8.78
N GLY A 126 -18.20 -12.39 9.84
CA GLY A 126 -17.73 -13.77 9.97
C GLY A 126 -18.22 -14.70 8.86
N GLU A 127 -19.47 -14.54 8.37
CA GLU A 127 -20.01 -15.38 7.30
C GLU A 127 -19.41 -15.03 5.94
N GLN A 128 -19.30 -13.76 5.64
CA GLN A 128 -18.67 -13.26 4.42
C GLN A 128 -17.17 -13.58 4.42
N ALA A 129 -16.50 -13.42 5.56
CA ALA A 129 -15.11 -13.78 5.76
C ALA A 129 -14.87 -15.28 5.51
N ALA A 130 -15.74 -16.14 6.06
CA ALA A 130 -15.66 -17.58 5.83
C ALA A 130 -15.89 -17.95 4.36
N SER A 131 -16.80 -17.26 3.67
CA SER A 131 -17.05 -17.45 2.25
C SER A 131 -15.84 -17.05 1.41
N PHE A 132 -15.19 -15.95 1.75
CA PHE A 132 -13.96 -15.48 1.09
C PHE A 132 -12.80 -16.47 1.29
N LEU A 133 -12.60 -17.00 2.50
CA LEU A 133 -11.59 -18.04 2.77
C LEU A 133 -11.85 -19.34 1.99
N LYS A 134 -13.13 -19.72 1.83
CA LYS A 134 -13.51 -20.88 0.97
C LYS A 134 -13.18 -20.62 -0.50
N MET A 135 -13.40 -19.39 -0.98
CA MET A 135 -13.05 -19.00 -2.34
C MET A 135 -11.53 -19.11 -2.56
N LEU A 136 -10.71 -18.57 -1.65
CA LEU A 136 -9.25 -18.67 -1.71
C LEU A 136 -8.77 -20.13 -1.70
N ALA A 137 -9.39 -20.99 -0.88
CA ALA A 137 -9.06 -22.40 -0.84
C ALA A 137 -9.40 -23.12 -2.16
N LYS A 138 -10.53 -22.76 -2.79
CA LYS A 138 -10.92 -23.30 -4.09
C LYS A 138 -9.94 -22.86 -5.20
N GLU A 139 -9.53 -21.60 -5.21
CA GLU A 139 -8.53 -21.08 -6.15
C GLU A 139 -7.19 -21.82 -6.03
N ASN A 140 -6.77 -22.10 -4.80
CA ASN A 140 -5.54 -22.83 -4.50
C ASN A 140 -5.70 -24.38 -4.55
N LYS A 141 -6.90 -24.88 -4.94
CA LYS A 141 -7.21 -26.32 -5.05
C LYS A 141 -6.96 -27.10 -3.76
N VAL A 142 -7.22 -26.48 -2.60
CA VAL A 142 -7.00 -27.08 -1.29
C VAL A 142 -8.33 -27.22 -0.54
N ARG A 143 -8.50 -28.35 0.17
CA ARG A 143 -9.67 -28.56 1.03
C ARG A 143 -9.51 -27.78 2.33
N THR A 144 -10.54 -27.04 2.69
CA THR A 144 -10.63 -26.32 3.98
C THR A 144 -10.81 -27.31 5.14
N ASP A 145 -10.38 -26.91 6.31
CA ASP A 145 -10.60 -27.63 7.57
C ASP A 145 -11.04 -26.67 8.68
N LYS A 146 -11.36 -27.22 9.85
CA LYS A 146 -11.83 -26.43 10.99
C LYS A 146 -10.79 -25.42 11.49
N ALA A 147 -9.50 -25.73 11.34
CA ALA A 147 -8.42 -24.87 11.82
C ALA A 147 -8.36 -23.53 11.06
N LEU A 148 -8.76 -23.49 9.78
CA LEU A 148 -8.85 -22.23 9.03
C LEU A 148 -9.89 -21.28 9.61
N PHE A 149 -11.09 -21.82 9.90
CA PHE A 149 -12.21 -21.00 10.39
C PHE A 149 -12.10 -20.68 11.89
N ALA A 150 -11.37 -21.48 12.66
CA ALA A 150 -11.12 -21.21 14.07
C ALA A 150 -10.30 -19.93 14.32
N LYS A 151 -9.67 -19.38 13.27
CA LYS A 151 -8.94 -18.11 13.35
C LYS A 151 -9.84 -16.88 13.19
N LEU A 152 -11.11 -17.09 12.80
CA LEU A 152 -12.09 -16.01 12.69
C LEU A 152 -12.75 -15.76 14.06
N GLU A 153 -12.68 -14.53 14.52
CA GLU A 153 -13.37 -14.05 15.71
C GLU A 153 -14.81 -13.64 15.34
N ILE A 154 -15.78 -13.95 16.18
CA ILE A 154 -17.23 -13.86 15.87
C ILE A 154 -17.67 -12.42 15.61
N ASP A 155 -17.12 -11.45 16.37
CA ASP A 155 -17.58 -10.05 16.34
C ASP A 155 -16.58 -9.09 15.66
N LYS A 156 -15.62 -9.65 14.92
CA LYS A 156 -14.57 -8.86 14.26
C LYS A 156 -14.87 -8.66 12.80
N GLY A 157 -14.81 -7.40 12.37
CA GLY A 157 -14.79 -7.07 10.95
C GLY A 157 -13.40 -7.28 10.36
N TYR A 158 -13.33 -7.86 9.16
CA TYR A 158 -12.10 -8.17 8.45
C TYR A 158 -12.03 -7.42 7.13
N LEU A 159 -10.84 -6.96 6.77
CA LEU A 159 -10.54 -6.52 5.42
C LEU A 159 -9.95 -7.68 4.60
N ALA A 160 -10.03 -7.61 3.28
CA ALA A 160 -9.51 -8.66 2.41
C ALA A 160 -8.01 -8.97 2.63
N PRO A 161 -7.12 -8.01 2.91
CA PRO A 161 -5.73 -8.29 3.28
C PRO A 161 -5.58 -9.15 4.53
N ASP A 162 -6.40 -8.89 5.57
CA ASP A 162 -6.36 -9.65 6.82
C ASP A 162 -6.75 -11.11 6.58
N LEU A 163 -7.81 -11.33 5.78
CA LEU A 163 -8.27 -12.66 5.43
C LEU A 163 -7.26 -13.42 4.57
N ARG A 164 -6.56 -12.73 3.66
CA ARG A 164 -5.46 -13.33 2.90
C ARG A 164 -4.31 -13.73 3.82
N ALA A 165 -3.92 -12.89 4.78
CA ALA A 165 -2.88 -13.22 5.74
C ALA A 165 -3.26 -14.45 6.59
N ILE A 166 -4.52 -14.52 7.06
CA ILE A 166 -5.05 -15.70 7.78
C ILE A 166 -4.99 -16.95 6.90
N PHE A 167 -5.39 -16.83 5.64
CA PHE A 167 -5.34 -17.94 4.69
C PHE A 167 -3.91 -18.41 4.42
N ASP A 168 -3.01 -17.48 4.14
CA ASP A 168 -1.61 -17.79 3.81
C ASP A 168 -0.89 -18.47 4.99
N GLU A 169 -1.14 -18.02 6.21
CA GLU A 169 -0.59 -18.66 7.41
C GLU A 169 -1.11 -20.09 7.57
N TRP A 170 -2.43 -20.30 7.43
CA TRP A 170 -3.04 -21.61 7.48
C TRP A 170 -2.53 -22.51 6.35
N TYR A 171 -2.48 -21.99 5.12
CA TYR A 171 -2.05 -22.73 3.94
C TYR A 171 -0.59 -23.17 4.05
N ASN A 172 0.30 -22.29 4.48
CA ASN A 172 1.70 -22.61 4.73
C ASN A 172 1.86 -23.70 5.79
N ASN A 173 1.07 -23.67 6.86
CA ASN A 173 1.07 -24.72 7.88
C ASN A 173 0.58 -26.04 7.28
N LYS A 174 -0.47 -26.01 6.48
CA LYS A 174 -1.01 -27.22 5.83
C LYS A 174 -0.05 -27.80 4.80
N LEU A 175 0.64 -26.96 4.03
CA LEU A 175 1.70 -27.42 3.11
C LEU A 175 2.76 -28.23 3.85
N LYS A 176 3.23 -27.75 4.99
CA LYS A 176 4.26 -28.42 5.78
C LYS A 176 3.78 -29.73 6.44
N THR A 177 2.57 -29.68 7.02
CA THR A 177 2.12 -30.78 7.88
C THR A 177 1.43 -31.90 7.11
N ALA A 178 0.66 -31.55 6.06
CA ALA A 178 -0.19 -32.51 5.35
C ALA A 178 0.27 -32.83 3.92
N ILE A 179 0.83 -31.84 3.20
CA ILE A 179 1.19 -32.02 1.78
C ILE A 179 2.65 -32.43 1.64
N TYR A 180 3.53 -31.81 2.42
CA TYR A 180 4.98 -32.07 2.42
C TYR A 180 5.49 -32.37 3.83
N PRO A 181 5.13 -33.49 4.45
CA PRO A 181 5.50 -33.81 5.83
C PRO A 181 7.01 -33.90 6.07
N GLN A 182 7.80 -34.15 5.03
CA GLN A 182 9.27 -34.11 5.09
C GLN A 182 9.84 -32.73 5.44
N TYR A 183 9.06 -31.67 5.28
CA TYR A 183 9.45 -30.30 5.61
C TYR A 183 8.86 -29.81 6.94
N LYS A 184 8.25 -30.70 7.72
CA LYS A 184 7.61 -30.37 9.00
C LYS A 184 8.55 -29.65 9.97
N ASP A 185 9.81 -30.01 9.97
CA ASP A 185 10.83 -29.47 10.88
C ASP A 185 11.54 -28.23 10.32
N LEU A 186 11.31 -27.91 9.05
CA LEU A 186 11.74 -26.63 8.53
C LEU A 186 10.94 -25.54 9.23
N LYS A 187 11.59 -24.90 10.20
CA LYS A 187 11.15 -23.58 10.65
C LYS A 187 11.08 -22.73 9.38
N ILE A 188 9.87 -22.37 8.94
CA ILE A 188 9.77 -21.21 8.08
C ILE A 188 10.50 -20.14 8.89
N ALA A 189 11.57 -19.58 8.36
CA ALA A 189 11.94 -18.27 8.76
C ALA A 189 10.61 -17.49 8.62
N LYS A 190 9.87 -17.35 9.73
CA LYS A 190 9.01 -16.21 9.84
C LYS A 190 9.96 -15.13 9.40
N GLN A 191 9.64 -14.39 8.37
CA GLN A 191 10.04 -13.02 8.35
C GLN A 191 9.38 -12.48 9.63
N GLU A 192 10.03 -12.76 10.75
CA GLU A 192 10.02 -11.81 11.81
C GLU A 192 10.46 -10.58 11.03
N VAL A 193 9.50 -9.70 10.76
CA VAL A 193 9.80 -8.29 10.78
C VAL A 193 10.51 -8.20 12.10
N VAL A 194 11.84 -8.32 12.03
CA VAL A 194 12.71 -8.03 13.12
C VAL A 194 12.38 -6.58 13.36
N LYS A 195 11.42 -6.36 14.27
CA LYS A 195 11.48 -5.20 15.12
C LYS A 195 12.81 -5.44 15.79
N ALA A 196 13.85 -4.97 15.12
CA ALA A 196 15.16 -4.88 15.70
C ALA A 196 14.94 -4.02 16.94
N THR A 197 14.61 -4.68 18.03
CA THR A 197 14.94 -4.13 19.33
C THR A 197 16.44 -3.93 19.18
N PRO A 198 16.91 -2.69 19.17
CA PRO A 198 18.33 -2.44 19.04
C PRO A 198 18.99 -3.14 20.21
N LYS A 199 19.50 -4.34 19.99
CA LYS A 199 20.41 -5.03 20.90
C LYS A 199 21.77 -4.42 20.66
N GLY A 200 22.02 -3.31 21.29
CA GLY A 200 23.23 -2.55 21.15
C GLY A 200 22.89 -1.07 20.94
N SER A 201 23.69 -0.21 21.49
CA SER A 201 23.61 1.19 21.13
C SER A 201 24.13 1.32 19.71
N ALA A 202 23.45 2.10 18.86
CA ALA A 202 23.94 2.41 17.50
C ALA A 202 25.40 2.92 17.50
N TYR A 203 25.85 3.41 18.64
CA TYR A 203 27.22 3.81 18.90
C TYR A 203 28.15 2.60 18.99
N ASP A 204 27.74 1.51 19.62
CA ASP A 204 28.56 0.30 19.75
C ASP A 204 28.69 -0.39 18.40
N GLU A 205 27.61 -0.44 17.61
CA GLU A 205 27.64 -0.95 16.22
C GLU A 205 28.59 -0.12 15.34
N LEU A 206 28.58 1.22 15.48
CA LEU A 206 29.52 2.08 14.77
C LEU A 206 30.99 1.81 15.21
N GLN A 207 31.23 1.54 16.49
CA GLN A 207 32.57 1.25 16.99
C GLN A 207 33.11 -0.08 16.45
N ASP A 208 32.25 -1.07 16.24
CA ASP A 208 32.61 -2.38 15.71
C ASP A 208 32.86 -2.38 14.20
N MET A 209 32.42 -1.35 13.47
CA MET A 209 32.72 -1.20 12.05
C MET A 209 34.21 -1.00 11.81
N ILE A 210 34.81 -1.78 10.89
CA ILE A 210 36.23 -1.65 10.52
C ILE A 210 36.40 -0.38 9.67
N GLY A 211 37.36 0.46 10.06
CA GLY A 211 37.65 1.74 9.38
C GLY A 211 36.81 2.89 9.97
N LEU A 212 36.45 3.88 9.16
CA LEU A 212 35.62 5.04 9.51
C LEU A 212 36.19 5.90 10.68
N LYS A 213 37.50 5.97 10.86
CA LYS A 213 38.15 6.65 12.00
C LYS A 213 37.69 8.10 12.17
N GLU A 214 37.57 8.85 11.07
CA GLU A 214 37.12 10.25 11.11
C GLU A 214 35.65 10.35 11.55
N ALA A 215 34.75 9.52 10.98
CA ALA A 215 33.34 9.50 11.35
C ALA A 215 33.15 9.13 12.83
N LYS A 216 33.87 8.13 13.32
CA LYS A 216 33.88 7.75 14.75
C LYS A 216 34.28 8.91 15.65
N SER A 217 35.36 9.63 15.25
CA SER A 217 35.83 10.80 16.00
C SER A 217 34.82 11.93 16.03
N VAL A 218 34.14 12.24 14.94
CA VAL A 218 33.11 13.28 14.86
C VAL A 218 31.91 12.94 15.73
N ILE A 219 31.41 11.71 15.65
CA ILE A 219 30.29 11.25 16.47
C ILE A 219 30.64 11.23 17.95
N GLN A 220 31.83 10.80 18.30
CA GLN A 220 32.30 10.86 19.69
C GLN A 220 32.35 12.30 20.24
N LYS A 221 32.83 13.25 19.44
CA LYS A 221 32.83 14.66 19.82
C LYS A 221 31.40 15.21 20.02
N ALA A 222 30.49 14.86 19.12
CA ALA A 222 29.09 15.27 19.22
C ALA A 222 28.42 14.70 20.48
N LEU A 223 28.63 13.42 20.78
CA LEU A 223 28.11 12.80 22.00
C LEU A 223 28.66 13.43 23.27
N ASN A 224 29.94 13.74 23.29
CA ASN A 224 30.55 14.42 24.43
C ASN A 224 29.97 15.83 24.60
N TYR A 225 29.73 16.58 23.51
CA TYR A 225 29.11 17.89 23.54
C TYR A 225 27.68 17.81 24.13
N TYR A 226 26.86 16.88 23.70
CA TYR A 226 25.52 16.70 24.26
C TYR A 226 25.51 16.25 25.74
N LYS A 227 26.48 15.43 26.14
CA LYS A 227 26.63 15.06 27.56
C LYS A 227 27.00 16.27 28.42
N MET A 228 27.84 17.16 27.89
CA MET A 228 28.21 18.40 28.60
C MET A 228 27.06 19.37 28.72
N GLN A 229 26.24 19.52 27.68
CA GLN A 229 25.04 20.37 27.71
C GLN A 229 23.97 19.92 28.73
N LYS A 230 23.92 18.66 29.09
CA LYS A 230 23.01 18.13 30.13
C LYS A 230 23.52 18.29 31.54
N LEU A 231 24.76 18.72 31.72
CA LEU A 231 25.38 18.93 33.03
C LEU A 231 25.34 20.42 33.47
N TYR A 232 24.94 21.32 32.61
CA TYR A 232 24.68 22.72 32.84
C TYR A 232 23.19 23.04 32.57
#